data_390f424b747de2363db75e7b0aeb7c39
#
_entry.id   390f424b747de2363db75e7b0aeb7c39
#
_cell.length_a   1.000
_cell.length_b   1.000
_cell.length_c   1.000
_cell.angle_alpha   90.00
_cell.angle_beta   90.00
_cell.angle_gamma   90.00
#
_symmetry.space_group_name_H-M   'P 1'
#
loop_
_entity.id
_entity.type
_entity.pdbx_description
1 polymer ?
#
loop_
_entity_poly.entity_id
_entity_poly.type
_entity_poly.pdbx_seq_one_letter_code
_entity_poly.pdbx_strand_id
1 'polypeptide(L)'
;MMIAHVYFKSGEDVPRHSHDNEQLTYILSGALRFWFGANDEQEVTVRAGEVVVIPSNVPHRAVALEKTLDVDVFSPPRQDWLAGTDAYLRG
;
A
#
# COMPACT_ATOMS: atom_id res chain seq x y z
N MET A 1 14.18 1.40 -8.82
CA MET A 1 13.47 0.72 -7.72
C MET A 1 13.53 1.60 -6.48
N MET A 2 12.41 1.70 -5.77
CA MET A 2 12.33 2.52 -4.56
C MET A 2 11.81 1.65 -3.41
N ILE A 3 12.38 1.81 -2.22
CA ILE A 3 11.95 1.09 -1.02
C ILE A 3 11.53 2.14 0.02
N ALA A 4 10.38 1.95 0.63
CA ALA A 4 9.85 2.85 1.63
C ALA A 4 9.33 2.07 2.84
N HIS A 5 9.56 2.61 4.03
CA HIS A 5 8.91 2.14 5.26
C HIS A 5 7.69 3.02 5.50
N VAL A 6 6.56 2.40 5.74
CA VAL A 6 5.31 3.12 5.98
C VAL A 6 4.69 2.67 7.29
N TYR A 7 4.36 3.63 8.14
CA TYR A 7 3.70 3.38 9.41
C TYR A 7 2.24 3.78 9.32
N PHE A 8 1.37 2.90 9.79
CA PHE A 8 -0.06 3.17 9.86
C PHE A 8 -0.54 3.06 11.30
N LYS A 9 -1.39 3.98 11.69
CA LYS A 9 -2.16 3.85 12.92
C LYS A 9 -3.31 2.89 12.68
N SER A 10 -3.79 2.24 13.74
CA SER A 10 -4.98 1.39 13.65
C SER A 10 -6.15 2.18 13.06
N GLY A 11 -6.80 1.62 12.04
CA GLY A 11 -7.94 2.23 11.37
C GLY A 11 -7.57 3.24 10.29
N GLU A 12 -6.29 3.51 10.10
CA GLU A 12 -5.87 4.48 9.09
C GLU A 12 -6.19 3.93 7.68
N ASP A 13 -6.69 4.80 6.82
CA ASP A 13 -7.21 4.44 5.51
C ASP A 13 -6.30 4.98 4.40
N VAL A 14 -6.06 4.14 3.40
CA VAL A 14 -5.41 4.55 2.15
C VAL A 14 -6.50 4.56 1.08
N PRO A 15 -6.89 5.76 0.58
CA PRO A 15 -7.96 5.85 -0.41
C PRO A 15 -7.63 5.11 -1.70
N ARG A 16 -8.68 4.69 -2.41
CA ARG A 16 -8.50 4.00 -3.69
C ARG A 16 -7.71 4.88 -4.65
N HIS A 17 -6.67 4.29 -5.24
CA HIS A 17 -5.82 4.93 -6.22
C HIS A 17 -5.18 3.87 -7.11
N SER A 18 -4.56 4.31 -8.19
CA SER A 18 -3.74 3.44 -9.04
C SER A 18 -2.50 4.20 -9.46
N HIS A 19 -1.47 3.47 -9.82
CA HIS A 19 -0.23 4.04 -10.32
C HIS A 19 0.41 3.06 -11.30
N ASP A 20 1.28 3.58 -12.16
CA ASP A 20 1.97 2.76 -13.15
C ASP A 20 3.11 1.95 -12.56
N ASN A 21 3.50 2.24 -11.32
CA ASN A 21 4.50 1.45 -10.61
C ASN A 21 3.94 0.09 -10.22
N GLU A 22 4.74 -0.95 -10.38
CA GLU A 22 4.48 -2.22 -9.72
C GLU A 22 4.91 -2.07 -8.26
N GLN A 23 4.11 -2.62 -7.34
CA GLN A 23 4.37 -2.49 -5.92
C GLN A 23 4.37 -3.86 -5.25
N LEU A 24 5.34 -4.06 -4.35
CA LEU A 24 5.36 -5.20 -3.44
C LEU A 24 5.28 -4.64 -2.02
N THR A 25 4.34 -5.14 -1.23
CA THR A 25 4.17 -4.71 0.16
C THR A 25 4.44 -5.89 1.07
N TYR A 26 5.42 -5.74 1.96
CA TYR A 26 5.79 -6.73 2.96
C TYR A 26 5.43 -6.19 4.34
N ILE A 27 4.63 -6.94 5.10
CA ILE A 27 4.19 -6.54 6.44
C ILE A 27 5.21 -7.00 7.47
N LEU A 28 5.84 -6.06 8.16
CA LEU A 28 6.77 -6.37 9.25
C LEU A 28 6.03 -6.59 10.56
N SER A 29 4.99 -5.79 10.82
CA SER A 29 4.15 -5.93 12.01
C SER A 29 2.77 -5.39 11.70
N GLY A 30 1.75 -5.94 12.35
CA GLY A 30 0.37 -5.52 12.15
C GLY A 30 -0.32 -6.27 11.02
N ALA A 31 -1.32 -5.64 10.42
CA ALA A 31 -2.10 -6.22 9.33
C ALA A 31 -2.76 -5.12 8.51
N LEU A 32 -2.77 -5.29 7.20
CA LEU A 32 -3.50 -4.43 6.27
C LEU A 32 -4.54 -5.27 5.53
N ARG A 33 -5.70 -4.68 5.31
CA ARG A 33 -6.72 -5.24 4.43
C ARG A 33 -6.73 -4.42 3.15
N PHE A 34 -6.57 -5.10 2.03
CA PHE A 34 -6.57 -4.49 0.71
C PHE A 34 -7.83 -4.87 -0.05
N TRP A 35 -8.29 -3.93 -0.87
CA TRP A 35 -9.32 -4.17 -1.88
C TRP A 35 -8.76 -3.77 -3.22
N PHE A 36 -8.90 -4.65 -4.21
CA PHE A 36 -8.38 -4.44 -5.57
C PHE A 36 -9.52 -4.33 -6.56
N GLY A 37 -9.29 -3.52 -7.59
CA GLY A 37 -10.26 -3.29 -8.65
C GLY A 37 -11.06 -2.03 -8.43
N ALA A 38 -11.69 -1.54 -9.51
CA ALA A 38 -12.46 -0.29 -9.47
C ALA A 38 -13.67 -0.40 -8.53
N ASN A 39 -14.20 -1.61 -8.32
CA ASN A 39 -15.37 -1.87 -7.49
C ASN A 39 -15.05 -2.84 -6.36
N ASP A 40 -13.80 -2.88 -5.89
CA ASP A 40 -13.36 -3.75 -4.79
C ASP A 40 -13.66 -5.23 -5.07
N GLU A 41 -13.40 -5.69 -6.30
CA GLU A 41 -13.74 -7.05 -6.73
C GLU A 41 -13.00 -8.12 -5.94
N GLN A 42 -11.81 -7.79 -5.44
CA GLN A 42 -10.99 -8.72 -4.65
C GLN A 42 -10.62 -8.08 -3.32
N GLU A 43 -10.61 -8.90 -2.27
CA GLU A 43 -10.22 -8.48 -0.94
C GLU A 43 -9.16 -9.45 -0.42
N VAL A 44 -8.09 -8.93 0.19
CA VAL A 44 -7.06 -9.75 0.80
C VAL A 44 -6.57 -9.08 2.09
N THR A 45 -6.37 -9.89 3.13
CA THR A 45 -5.75 -9.43 4.37
C THR A 45 -4.31 -9.94 4.40
N VAL A 46 -3.38 -9.02 4.60
CA VAL A 46 -1.94 -9.32 4.64
C VAL A 46 -1.46 -9.05 6.05
N ARG A 47 -0.86 -10.08 6.67
CA ARG A 47 -0.41 -10.03 8.07
C ARG A 47 1.11 -10.04 8.15
N ALA A 48 1.64 -9.84 9.35
CA ALA A 48 3.09 -9.85 9.57
C ALA A 48 3.73 -11.10 8.96
N GLY A 49 4.81 -10.88 8.21
CA GLY A 49 5.53 -11.95 7.52
C GLY A 49 4.99 -12.28 6.14
N GLU A 50 3.90 -11.65 5.72
CA GLU A 50 3.27 -11.89 4.43
C GLU A 50 3.53 -10.76 3.46
N VAL A 51 3.36 -11.06 2.18
CA VAL A 51 3.64 -10.16 1.05
C VAL A 51 2.42 -10.11 0.14
N VAL A 52 2.13 -8.92 -0.38
CA VAL A 52 1.18 -8.77 -1.48
C VAL A 52 1.86 -8.04 -2.63
N VAL A 53 1.57 -8.46 -3.85
CA VAL A 53 2.06 -7.80 -5.07
C VAL A 53 0.89 -7.05 -5.70
N ILE A 54 1.10 -5.77 -5.99
CA ILE A 54 0.10 -4.92 -6.62
C ILE A 54 0.60 -4.62 -8.03
N PRO A 55 -0.04 -5.21 -9.06
CA PRO A 55 0.38 -4.98 -10.44
C PRO A 55 0.18 -3.53 -10.87
N SER A 56 0.92 -3.13 -11.90
CA SER A 56 0.82 -1.82 -12.53
C SER A 56 -0.64 -1.49 -12.87
N ASN A 57 -1.07 -0.29 -12.53
CA ASN A 57 -2.36 0.29 -12.89
C ASN A 57 -3.61 -0.41 -12.32
N VAL A 58 -3.45 -1.31 -11.35
CA VAL A 58 -4.58 -1.93 -10.68
C VAL A 58 -5.07 -1.01 -9.58
N PRO A 59 -6.34 -0.55 -9.62
CA PRO A 59 -6.90 0.26 -8.55
C PRO A 59 -6.89 -0.52 -7.24
N HIS A 60 -6.50 0.14 -6.16
CA HIS A 60 -6.44 -0.51 -4.84
C HIS A 60 -6.65 0.50 -3.73
N ARG A 61 -7.19 0.02 -2.63
CA ARG A 61 -7.29 0.77 -1.37
C ARG A 61 -6.95 -0.16 -0.22
N ALA A 62 -6.66 0.40 0.93
CA ALA A 62 -6.29 -0.39 2.09
C ALA A 62 -6.75 0.27 3.37
N VAL A 63 -6.90 -0.54 4.43
CA VAL A 63 -7.14 -0.05 5.77
C VAL A 63 -6.23 -0.84 6.74
N ALA A 64 -5.66 -0.14 7.70
CA ALA A 64 -4.86 -0.79 8.74
C ALA A 64 -5.80 -1.36 9.79
N LEU A 65 -5.76 -2.67 9.97
CA LEU A 65 -6.59 -3.36 10.96
C LEU A 65 -6.08 -3.14 12.37
N GLU A 66 -4.79 -2.82 12.48
CA GLU A 66 -4.11 -2.50 13.72
C GLU A 66 -2.91 -1.63 13.38
N LYS A 67 -2.17 -1.17 14.38
CA LYS A 67 -0.93 -0.43 14.16
C LYS A 67 0.00 -1.28 13.29
N THR A 68 0.45 -0.75 12.16
CA THR A 68 1.15 -1.54 11.15
C THR A 68 2.41 -0.83 10.67
N LEU A 69 3.45 -1.63 10.47
CA LEU A 69 4.66 -1.21 9.76
C LEU A 69 4.82 -2.10 8.56
N ASP A 70 4.89 -1.50 7.37
CA ASP A 70 5.17 -2.22 6.15
C ASP A 70 6.39 -1.68 5.43
N VAL A 71 6.91 -2.50 4.52
CA VAL A 71 7.96 -2.10 3.57
C VAL A 71 7.37 -2.21 2.18
N ASP A 72 7.35 -1.09 1.46
CA ASP A 72 6.87 -1.03 0.09
C ASP A 72 8.04 -0.93 -0.87
N VAL A 73 8.02 -1.75 -1.91
CA VAL A 73 9.01 -1.71 -2.99
C VAL A 73 8.27 -1.34 -4.26
N PHE A 74 8.76 -0.29 -4.94
CA PHE A 74 8.16 0.21 -6.18
C PHE A 74 9.14 0.11 -7.33
N SER A 75 8.64 -0.28 -8.48
CA SER A 75 9.42 -0.30 -9.72
C SER A 75 8.53 0.21 -10.87
N PRO A 76 8.87 1.33 -11.51
CA PRO A 76 9.96 2.25 -11.18
C PRO A 76 9.67 3.06 -9.91
N PRO A 77 10.60 3.92 -9.47
CA PRO A 77 10.37 4.76 -8.28
C PRO A 77 9.13 5.63 -8.42
N ARG A 78 8.45 5.88 -7.28
CA ARG A 78 7.27 6.74 -7.23
C ARG A 78 7.70 8.20 -7.32
N GLN A 79 7.42 8.84 -8.45
CA GLN A 79 7.79 10.24 -8.66
C GLN A 79 7.02 11.18 -7.73
N ASP A 80 5.77 10.86 -7.44
CA ASP A 80 4.95 11.65 -6.51
C ASP A 80 5.55 11.65 -5.10
N TRP A 81 6.12 10.53 -4.66
CA TRP A 81 6.79 10.44 -3.35
C TRP A 81 8.08 11.24 -3.36
N LEU A 82 8.88 11.12 -4.44
CA LEU A 82 10.13 11.84 -4.56
C LEU A 82 9.91 13.34 -4.64
N ALA A 83 8.80 13.77 -5.23
CA ALA A 83 8.42 15.17 -5.35
C ALA A 83 7.66 15.71 -4.13
N GLY A 84 7.33 14.85 -3.17
CA GLY A 84 6.58 15.27 -1.99
C GLY A 84 5.10 15.49 -2.23
N THR A 85 4.53 14.88 -3.29
CA THR A 85 3.13 15.06 -3.67
C THR A 85 2.24 13.88 -3.25
N ASP A 86 2.69 13.09 -2.30
CA ASP A 86 2.00 11.88 -1.81
C ASP A 86 1.09 12.16 -0.62
N ALA A 87 0.43 13.31 -0.61
CA ALA A 87 -0.39 13.75 0.52
C ALA A 87 -1.48 12.74 0.91
N TYR A 88 -1.96 11.94 -0.05
CA TYR A 88 -2.97 10.93 0.21
C TYR A 88 -2.47 9.77 1.08
N LEU A 89 -1.14 9.61 1.22
CA LEU A 89 -0.52 8.60 2.08
C LEU A 89 -0.09 9.15 3.45
N ARG A 90 -0.05 10.46 3.56
CA ARG A 90 0.39 11.13 4.79
C ARG A 90 -0.84 11.65 5.50
N GLY A 91 -1.31 10.88 6.41
CA GLY A 91 -2.51 11.24 7.17
C GLY A 91 -2.37 12.47 8.03
#